data_2fdf1ec25d165e2c1ae4b895cc48520d
#
_entry.id   2fdf1ec25d165e2c1ae4b895cc48520d
#
_cell.length_a   1.000
_cell.length_b   1.000
_cell.length_c   1.000
_cell.angle_alpha   90.00
_cell.angle_beta   90.00
_cell.angle_gamma   90.00
#
_symmetry.space_group_name_H-M   'P 1'
#
loop_
_entity.id
_entity.type
_entity.pdbx_description
1 polymer ?
#
loop_
_entity_poly.entity_id
_entity_poly.type
_entity_poly.pdbx_seq_one_letter_code
_entity_poly.pdbx_strand_id
1 'polypeptide(L)'
;MKVRVDVMPKEGVLDPQGKAIGHALGTLGFTGVNDVRAGKVIVLDLEETDPARARSTAEEMARKLLANTVIEGFRVEVAAE
;
A
#
# COMPACT_ATOMS: atom_id res chain seq x y z
N MET A 1 17.82 8.87 0.10
CA MET A 1 17.46 7.51 -0.41
C MET A 1 15.95 7.41 -0.49
N LYS A 2 15.44 6.92 -1.60
CA LYS A 2 13.99 6.78 -1.78
C LYS A 2 13.52 5.43 -1.31
N VAL A 3 12.39 5.43 -0.61
CA VAL A 3 11.76 4.24 -0.07
C VAL A 3 10.30 4.24 -0.47
N ARG A 4 9.82 3.13 -0.99
CA ARG A 4 8.44 2.94 -1.39
C ARG A 4 7.74 2.08 -0.35
N VAL A 5 6.59 2.55 0.12
CA VAL A 5 5.74 1.80 1.04
C VAL A 5 4.42 1.51 0.36
N ASP A 6 4.13 0.24 0.12
CA ASP A 6 2.85 -0.20 -0.43
C ASP A 6 1.95 -0.57 0.73
N VAL A 7 0.77 0.05 0.81
CA VAL A 7 -0.21 -0.20 1.87
C VAL A 7 -1.47 -0.78 1.23
N MET A 8 -1.87 -1.97 1.69
CA MET A 8 -3.02 -2.68 1.14
C MET A 8 -3.93 -3.17 2.26
N PRO A 9 -5.26 -3.25 2.01
CA PRO A 9 -6.17 -3.87 2.98
C PRO A 9 -5.79 -5.33 3.19
N LYS A 10 -5.92 -5.80 4.43
CA LYS A 10 -5.72 -7.22 4.74
C LYS A 10 -6.83 -8.06 4.13
N GLU A 11 -6.52 -9.33 3.84
CA GLU A 11 -7.55 -10.28 3.40
C GLU A 11 -8.66 -10.37 4.44
N GLY A 12 -9.91 -10.50 3.97
CA GLY A 12 -11.07 -10.59 4.84
C GLY A 12 -11.56 -9.27 5.39
N VAL A 13 -10.82 -8.18 5.19
CA VAL A 13 -11.27 -6.84 5.59
C VAL A 13 -12.09 -6.24 4.45
N LEU A 14 -13.22 -5.64 4.82
CA LEU A 14 -14.07 -4.95 3.84
C LEU A 14 -13.33 -3.78 3.24
N ASP A 15 -13.33 -3.71 1.91
CA ASP A 15 -12.73 -2.62 1.14
C ASP A 15 -13.83 -1.90 0.35
N PRO A 16 -14.47 -0.88 0.94
CA PRO A 16 -15.54 -0.17 0.25
C PRO A 16 -15.08 0.50 -1.05
N GLN A 17 -13.85 1.01 -1.08
CA GLN A 17 -13.31 1.66 -2.27
C GLN A 17 -13.10 0.65 -3.40
N GLY A 18 -12.53 -0.51 -3.09
CA GLY A 18 -12.35 -1.57 -4.07
C GLY A 18 -13.68 -2.08 -4.60
N LYS A 19 -14.68 -2.24 -3.74
CA LYS A 19 -16.03 -2.64 -4.15
C LYS A 19 -16.67 -1.62 -5.08
N ALA A 20 -16.53 -0.34 -4.78
CA ALA A 20 -17.06 0.74 -5.61
C ALA A 20 -16.41 0.75 -6.99
N ILE A 21 -15.10 0.54 -7.05
CA ILE A 21 -14.36 0.46 -8.32
C ILE A 21 -14.86 -0.75 -9.13
N GLY A 22 -14.98 -1.91 -8.50
CA GLY A 22 -15.45 -3.12 -9.17
C GLY A 22 -16.85 -2.94 -9.74
N HIS A 23 -17.75 -2.33 -8.98
CA HIS A 23 -19.10 -2.03 -9.43
C HIS A 23 -19.09 -1.08 -10.65
N ALA A 24 -18.30 -0.02 -10.57
CA ALA A 24 -18.17 0.94 -11.66
C ALA A 24 -17.62 0.31 -12.93
N LEU A 25 -16.64 -0.59 -12.80
CA LEU A 25 -16.09 -1.30 -13.94
C LEU A 25 -17.15 -2.18 -14.61
N GLY A 26 -17.97 -2.86 -13.82
CA GLY A 26 -19.09 -3.64 -14.36
C GLY A 26 -20.09 -2.78 -15.11
N THR A 27 -20.41 -1.61 -14.57
CA THR A 27 -21.30 -0.63 -15.22
C THR A 27 -20.74 -0.15 -16.56
N LEU A 28 -19.42 -0.04 -16.66
CA LEU A 28 -18.74 0.35 -17.89
C LEU A 28 -18.61 -0.78 -18.92
N GLY A 29 -19.07 -1.97 -18.58
CA GLY A 29 -19.07 -3.10 -19.50
C GLY A 29 -17.88 -4.03 -19.38
N PHE A 30 -17.03 -3.83 -18.38
CA PHE A 30 -15.90 -4.75 -18.14
C PHE A 30 -16.40 -5.97 -17.40
N THR A 31 -16.27 -7.14 -18.02
CA THR A 31 -16.66 -8.41 -17.41
C THR A 31 -15.40 -9.18 -17.01
N GLY A 32 -15.57 -10.12 -16.07
CA GLY A 32 -14.45 -10.97 -15.66
C GLY A 32 -13.60 -10.38 -14.55
N VAL A 33 -14.01 -9.26 -13.98
CA VAL A 33 -13.32 -8.68 -12.81
C VAL A 33 -13.87 -9.37 -11.55
N ASN A 34 -13.10 -10.30 -11.00
CA ASN A 34 -13.54 -11.10 -9.87
C ASN A 34 -13.40 -10.39 -8.54
N ASP A 35 -12.41 -9.50 -8.42
CA ASP A 35 -12.16 -8.78 -7.19
C ASP A 35 -11.37 -7.51 -7.49
N VAL A 36 -11.56 -6.49 -6.66
CA VAL A 36 -10.82 -5.24 -6.74
C VAL A 36 -10.42 -4.84 -5.33
N ARG A 37 -9.15 -4.57 -5.15
CA ARG A 37 -8.63 -4.10 -3.88
C ARG A 37 -7.88 -2.79 -4.12
N ALA A 38 -8.26 -1.77 -3.38
CA ALA A 38 -7.63 -0.47 -3.49
C ALA A 38 -6.66 -0.25 -2.33
N GLY A 39 -5.48 0.19 -2.65
CA GLY A 39 -4.46 0.52 -1.69
C GLY A 39 -3.77 1.81 -2.05
N LYS A 40 -2.67 2.09 -1.40
CA LYS A 40 -1.91 3.31 -1.67
C LYS A 40 -0.41 3.02 -1.71
N VAL A 41 0.30 3.87 -2.42
CA VAL A 41 1.76 3.86 -2.47
C VAL A 41 2.25 5.17 -1.89
N ILE A 42 3.16 5.07 -0.94
CA ILE A 42 3.79 6.24 -0.33
C ILE A 42 5.26 6.19 -0.67
N VAL A 43 5.78 7.27 -1.25
CA VAL A 43 7.20 7.38 -1.57
C VAL A 43 7.83 8.37 -0.60
N LEU A 44 8.84 7.88 0.11
CA LEU A 44 9.58 8.68 1.07
C LEU A 44 10.96 8.98 0.52
N ASP A 45 11.42 10.19 0.71
CA ASP A 45 12.80 10.55 0.40
C ASP A 45 13.50 10.81 1.73
N LEU A 46 14.30 9.84 2.15
CA LEU A 46 14.97 9.88 3.46
C LEU A 46 16.42 10.32 3.29
N GLU A 47 16.92 11.06 4.27
CA GLU A 47 18.31 11.48 4.28
C GLU A 47 19.27 10.34 4.59
N GLU A 48 18.74 9.20 5.01
CA GLU A 48 19.52 8.02 5.34
C GLU A 48 20.26 7.47 4.12
N THR A 49 21.48 7.02 4.31
CA THR A 49 22.32 6.45 3.25
C THR A 49 22.49 4.93 3.37
N ASP A 50 22.17 4.36 4.51
CA ASP A 50 22.24 2.91 4.74
C ASP A 50 20.90 2.28 4.40
N PRO A 51 20.85 1.37 3.40
CA PRO A 51 19.59 0.74 3.00
C PRO A 51 18.89 -0.01 4.14
N ALA A 52 19.63 -0.67 5.00
CA ALA A 52 19.05 -1.41 6.11
C ALA A 52 18.37 -0.47 7.11
N ARG A 53 18.99 0.67 7.40
CA ARG A 53 18.39 1.68 8.27
C ARG A 53 17.20 2.37 7.62
N ALA A 54 17.29 2.65 6.33
CA ALA A 54 16.19 3.24 5.58
C ALA A 54 14.97 2.33 5.64
N ARG A 55 15.15 1.04 5.44
CA ARG A 55 14.08 0.05 5.54
C ARG A 55 13.47 0.02 6.93
N SER A 56 14.30 -0.08 7.95
CA SER A 56 13.86 -0.15 9.33
C SER A 56 13.08 1.09 9.74
N THR A 57 13.57 2.27 9.37
CA THR A 57 12.90 3.54 9.65
C THR A 57 11.56 3.63 8.95
N ALA A 58 11.51 3.23 7.67
CA ALA A 58 10.26 3.26 6.90
C ALA A 58 9.23 2.27 7.45
N GLU A 59 9.66 1.09 7.89
CA GLU A 59 8.78 0.12 8.54
C GLU A 59 8.18 0.69 9.82
N GLU A 60 8.98 1.38 10.61
CA GLU A 60 8.49 2.01 11.82
C GLU A 60 7.50 3.14 11.51
N MET A 61 7.80 3.97 10.50
CA MET A 61 6.87 4.99 10.02
C MET A 61 5.55 4.39 9.57
N ALA A 62 5.61 3.28 8.84
CA ALA A 62 4.41 2.59 8.37
C ALA A 62 3.55 2.12 9.53
N ARG A 63 4.16 1.50 10.53
CA ARG A 63 3.43 1.01 11.71
C ARG A 63 2.81 2.12 12.53
N LYS A 64 3.49 3.26 12.63
CA LYS A 64 3.05 4.36 13.50
C LYS A 64 2.08 5.31 12.83
N LEU A 65 2.14 5.44 11.50
CA LEU A 65 1.36 6.46 10.80
C LEU A 65 0.82 6.02 9.44
N LEU A 66 1.66 5.41 8.59
CA LEU A 66 1.32 5.27 7.18
C LEU A 66 0.26 4.19 6.92
N ALA A 67 0.22 3.17 7.75
CA ALA A 67 -0.74 2.09 7.65
C ALA A 67 -1.52 1.94 8.95
N ASN A 68 -2.81 1.65 8.82
CA ASN A 68 -3.61 1.22 9.96
C ASN A 68 -3.44 -0.29 10.09
N THR A 69 -2.54 -0.73 10.96
CA THR A 69 -2.14 -2.12 11.03
C THR A 69 -3.23 -3.08 11.53
N VAL A 70 -4.36 -2.55 12.00
CA VAL A 70 -5.52 -3.37 12.33
C VAL A 70 -6.17 -3.92 11.05
N ILE A 71 -6.27 -3.09 10.01
CA ILE A 71 -6.98 -3.42 8.78
C ILE A 71 -6.09 -3.45 7.54
N GLU A 72 -4.85 -2.98 7.65
CA GLU A 72 -3.94 -2.86 6.51
C GLU A 72 -2.63 -3.57 6.77
N GLY A 73 -2.08 -4.15 5.71
CA GLY A 73 -0.69 -4.59 5.69
C GLY A 73 0.14 -3.64 4.86
N PHE A 74 1.46 -3.75 4.96
CA PHE A 74 2.35 -2.91 4.16
C PHE A 74 3.59 -3.69 3.75
N ARG A 75 4.22 -3.21 2.68
CA ARG A 75 5.50 -3.71 2.22
C ARG A 75 6.42 -2.53 1.93
N VAL A 76 7.67 -2.64 2.37
CA VAL A 76 8.67 -1.60 2.17
C VAL A 76 9.67 -2.07 1.14
N GLU A 77 9.97 -1.20 0.19
CA GLU A 77 10.97 -1.44 -0.84
C GLU A 77 11.90 -0.25 -0.90
N VAL A 78 13.20 -0.51 -0.72
CA VAL A 78 14.22 0.52 -0.78
C VAL A 78 14.76 0.57 -2.20
N ALA A 79 14.65 1.75 -2.83
CA ALA A 79 15.15 1.93 -4.18
C ALA A 79 16.67 1.98 -4.17
N ALA A 80 17.28 1.23 -5.08
CA ALA A 80 18.70 1.35 -5.34
C ALA A 80 18.94 2.62 -6.15
N GLU A 81 19.88 3.42 -5.73
CA GLU A 81 20.28 4.62 -6.44
C GLU A 81 21.57 4.41 -7.22
#